data_aa4caa4ed1f939dd81b5af91c697f8d6
#
_entry.id   aa4caa4ed1f939dd81b5af91c697f8d6
#
_cell.length_a   1.000
_cell.length_b   1.000
_cell.length_c   1.000
_cell.angle_alpha   90.00
_cell.angle_beta   90.00
_cell.angle_gamma   90.00
#
_symmetry.space_group_name_H-M   'P 1'
#
loop_
_entity.id
_entity.type
_entity.pdbx_description
1 polymer ?
#
loop_
_entity_poly.entity_id
_entity_poly.type
_entity_poly.pdbx_seq_one_letter_code
_entity_poly.pdbx_strand_id
1 'polypeptide(L)'
;TIYMAGGEPFLIKENLKIIELIKKENPDLLLRINTNLSNLTPKIYNQLKTLKKVHWIVSAESTEARFNYIRWPGEYSVLQKNLKLIKQLPHKITINMTWNILCAFNILDFIDDMIQNGLHPNQFVMNYVSDPIFQSISNLSENLRKDLISKIEQKKKNINNKFYLYKVYEE
;
A
#
# COMPACT_ATOMS: atom_id res chain seq x y z
N THR A 1 -3.68 -12.99 16.89
CA THR A 1 -3.17 -12.01 15.92
C THR A 1 -2.35 -10.95 16.63
N ILE A 2 -1.19 -10.61 16.07
CA ILE A 2 -0.42 -9.42 16.44
C ILE A 2 -0.48 -8.44 15.26
N TYR A 3 -0.65 -7.15 15.56
CA TYR A 3 -0.65 -6.08 14.57
C TYR A 3 0.48 -5.09 14.88
N MET A 4 1.46 -5.02 13.97
CA MET A 4 2.54 -4.06 14.03
C MET A 4 2.17 -2.84 13.19
N ALA A 5 1.95 -1.71 13.84
CA ALA A 5 1.61 -0.43 13.22
C ALA A 5 2.32 0.72 13.94
N GLY A 6 2.29 1.90 13.31
CA GLY A 6 2.92 3.12 13.84
C GLY A 6 4.36 3.28 13.38
N GLY A 7 4.67 4.43 12.74
CA GLY A 7 5.94 4.69 12.09
C GLY A 7 6.30 3.63 11.05
N GLU A 8 7.57 3.21 11.01
CA GLU A 8 8.01 2.05 10.20
C GLU A 8 8.40 0.92 11.16
N PRO A 9 7.63 -0.20 11.21
CA PRO A 9 7.84 -1.27 12.18
C PRO A 9 9.24 -1.90 12.14
N PHE A 10 9.87 -1.92 10.98
CA PHE A 10 11.19 -2.53 10.80
C PHE A 10 12.35 -1.69 11.31
N LEU A 11 12.13 -0.44 11.69
CA LEU A 11 13.09 0.40 12.38
C LEU A 11 13.10 0.16 13.90
N ILE A 12 12.07 -0.48 14.44
CA ILE A 12 11.89 -0.73 15.87
C ILE A 12 12.52 -2.07 16.23
N LYS A 13 13.60 -2.05 17.01
CA LYS A 13 14.35 -3.27 17.38
C LYS A 13 13.51 -4.28 18.15
N GLU A 14 12.58 -3.82 18.98
CA GLU A 14 11.66 -4.64 19.74
C GLU A 14 10.74 -5.46 18.84
N ASN A 15 10.29 -4.90 17.72
CA ASN A 15 9.47 -5.63 16.75
C ASN A 15 10.22 -6.82 16.15
N LEU A 16 11.52 -6.72 15.93
CA LEU A 16 12.32 -7.84 15.45
C LEU A 16 12.41 -8.97 16.48
N LYS A 17 12.50 -8.62 17.78
CA LYS A 17 12.45 -9.61 18.87
C LYS A 17 11.08 -10.28 18.94
N ILE A 18 9.99 -9.52 18.71
CA ILE A 18 8.64 -10.08 18.66
C ILE A 18 8.51 -11.09 17.51
N ILE A 19 9.06 -10.80 16.34
CA ILE A 19 9.06 -11.74 15.20
C ILE A 19 9.81 -13.04 15.56
N GLU A 20 10.95 -12.94 16.22
CA GLU A 20 11.71 -14.10 16.69
C GLU A 20 10.90 -14.91 17.73
N LEU A 21 10.23 -14.24 18.65
CA LEU A 21 9.38 -14.87 19.65
C LEU A 21 8.18 -15.59 19.04
N ILE A 22 7.50 -14.96 18.06
CA ILE A 22 6.40 -15.59 17.30
C ILE A 22 6.88 -16.88 16.66
N LYS A 23 8.04 -16.84 15.99
CA LYS A 23 8.59 -18.00 15.32
C LYS A 23 8.86 -19.16 16.28
N LYS A 24 9.32 -18.84 17.49
CA LYS A 24 9.70 -19.85 18.51
C LYS A 24 8.49 -20.41 19.25
N GLU A 25 7.59 -19.54 19.71
CA GLU A 25 6.56 -19.91 20.67
C GLU A 25 5.19 -20.18 20.00
N ASN A 26 4.86 -19.49 18.89
CA ASN A 26 3.58 -19.65 18.21
C ASN A 26 3.68 -19.36 16.70
N PRO A 27 4.24 -20.27 15.90
CA PRO A 27 4.48 -20.07 14.46
C PRO A 27 3.20 -19.99 13.62
N ASP A 28 2.06 -20.35 14.17
CA ASP A 28 0.74 -20.25 13.51
C ASP A 28 -0.02 -18.94 13.83
N LEU A 29 0.58 -18.09 14.62
CA LEU A 29 0.01 -16.78 14.94
C LEU A 29 0.00 -15.89 13.69
N LEU A 30 -1.12 -15.20 13.42
CA LEU A 30 -1.21 -14.24 12.33
C LEU A 30 -0.49 -12.95 12.71
N LEU A 31 0.56 -12.62 11.98
CA LEU A 31 1.28 -11.36 12.09
C LEU A 31 0.83 -10.40 10.97
N ARG A 32 0.23 -9.27 11.34
CA ARG A 32 -0.13 -8.18 10.42
C ARG A 32 0.90 -7.05 10.56
N ILE A 33 1.45 -6.59 9.45
CA ILE A 33 2.52 -5.59 9.44
C ILE A 33 2.09 -4.43 8.53
N ASN A 34 1.90 -3.24 9.12
CA ASN A 34 1.66 -2.02 8.37
C ASN A 34 2.98 -1.30 8.13
N THR A 35 3.45 -1.25 6.89
CA THR A 35 4.79 -0.78 6.51
C THR A 35 4.77 0.03 5.21
N ASN A 36 5.66 1.01 5.09
CA ASN A 36 5.94 1.66 3.81
C ASN A 36 6.92 0.84 2.93
N LEU A 37 7.36 -0.31 3.45
CA LEU A 37 8.26 -1.26 2.81
C LEU A 37 9.66 -0.70 2.45
N SER A 38 10.07 0.43 3.05
CA SER A 38 11.37 1.06 2.78
C SER A 38 12.55 0.33 3.44
N ASN A 39 12.30 -0.40 4.54
CA ASN A 39 13.35 -1.00 5.39
C ASN A 39 13.34 -2.53 5.42
N LEU A 40 13.00 -3.18 4.31
CA LEU A 40 13.04 -4.64 4.21
C LEU A 40 14.49 -5.12 4.00
N THR A 41 15.25 -5.25 5.08
CA THR A 41 16.62 -5.79 5.03
C THR A 41 16.62 -7.31 4.77
N PRO A 42 17.72 -7.89 4.25
CA PRO A 42 17.83 -9.35 4.09
C PRO A 42 17.58 -10.13 5.39
N LYS A 43 17.98 -9.58 6.53
CA LYS A 43 17.74 -10.20 7.84
C LYS A 43 16.24 -10.29 8.13
N ILE A 44 15.51 -9.15 7.97
CA ILE A 44 14.06 -9.08 8.19
C ILE A 44 13.31 -10.01 7.23
N TYR A 45 13.66 -9.96 5.94
CA TYR A 45 13.07 -10.84 4.94
C TYR A 45 13.26 -12.33 5.30
N ASN A 46 14.48 -12.72 5.70
CA ASN A 46 14.80 -14.10 6.08
C ASN A 46 14.07 -14.57 7.35
N GLN A 47 13.79 -13.67 8.29
CA GLN A 47 12.96 -13.99 9.46
C GLN A 47 11.49 -14.19 9.05
N LEU A 48 10.93 -13.26 8.27
CA LEU A 48 9.51 -13.27 7.91
C LEU A 48 9.14 -14.40 6.95
N LYS A 49 10.03 -14.76 6.01
CA LYS A 49 9.76 -15.87 5.07
C LYS A 49 9.57 -17.22 5.75
N THR A 50 10.00 -17.39 7.00
CA THR A 50 9.83 -18.63 7.75
C THR A 50 8.50 -18.69 8.52
N LEU A 51 7.78 -17.58 8.62
CA LEU A 51 6.45 -17.54 9.25
C LEU A 51 5.38 -17.99 8.25
N LYS A 52 4.39 -18.74 8.74
CA LYS A 52 3.31 -19.28 7.90
C LYS A 52 2.22 -18.26 7.58
N LYS A 53 1.93 -17.36 8.53
CA LYS A 53 0.77 -16.45 8.48
C LYS A 53 1.21 -15.01 8.64
N VAL A 54 1.59 -14.36 7.54
CA VAL A 54 1.89 -12.93 7.52
C VAL A 54 0.92 -12.22 6.58
N HIS A 55 0.45 -11.05 7.02
CA HIS A 55 -0.32 -10.13 6.22
C HIS A 55 0.43 -8.80 6.11
N TRP A 56 0.99 -8.55 4.95
CA TRP A 56 1.61 -7.29 4.60
C TRP A 56 0.56 -6.26 4.26
N ILE A 57 0.54 -5.15 4.97
CA ILE A 57 -0.30 -3.98 4.69
C ILE A 57 0.67 -2.89 4.24
N VAL A 58 0.84 -2.75 2.93
CA VAL A 58 1.82 -1.86 2.33
C VAL A 58 1.20 -0.51 2.07
N SER A 59 1.73 0.53 2.71
CA SER A 59 1.23 1.91 2.57
C SER A 59 1.87 2.59 1.36
N ALA A 60 1.09 2.78 0.29
CA ALA A 60 1.52 3.47 -0.92
C ALA A 60 0.30 3.97 -1.72
N GLU A 61 0.37 5.15 -2.35
CA GLU A 61 -0.74 5.79 -3.07
C GLU A 61 -0.32 6.55 -4.35
N SER A 62 0.94 6.47 -4.75
CA SER A 62 1.45 7.19 -5.92
C SER A 62 2.70 6.52 -6.50
N THR A 63 3.15 6.98 -7.66
CA THR A 63 4.31 6.45 -8.37
C THR A 63 5.47 7.43 -8.37
N GLU A 64 6.69 6.92 -8.57
CA GLU A 64 7.92 7.65 -8.89
C GLU A 64 8.19 8.87 -8.00
N ALA A 65 8.49 10.02 -8.61
CA ALA A 65 8.84 11.25 -7.90
C ALA A 65 7.76 11.73 -6.95
N ARG A 66 6.47 11.46 -7.26
CA ARG A 66 5.36 11.83 -6.38
C ARG A 66 5.33 10.95 -5.14
N PHE A 67 5.56 9.64 -5.29
CA PHE A 67 5.73 8.75 -4.14
C PHE A 67 6.89 9.21 -3.26
N ASN A 68 8.05 9.51 -3.86
CA ASN A 68 9.24 9.97 -3.13
C ASN A 68 8.97 11.25 -2.35
N TYR A 69 8.13 12.14 -2.89
CA TYR A 69 7.73 13.37 -2.19
C TYR A 69 6.76 13.08 -1.03
N ILE A 70 5.70 12.32 -1.28
CA ILE A 70 4.64 12.04 -0.28
C ILE A 70 5.17 11.16 0.85
N ARG A 71 6.02 10.19 0.53
CA ARG A 71 6.55 9.17 1.44
C ARG A 71 8.01 9.40 1.86
N TRP A 72 8.47 10.66 1.78
CA TRP A 72 9.84 11.00 2.19
C TRP A 72 10.20 10.38 3.56
N PRO A 73 11.38 9.76 3.72
CA PRO A 73 12.49 9.57 2.76
C PRO A 73 12.39 8.27 1.92
N GLY A 74 11.20 7.71 1.73
CA GLY A 74 10.99 6.51 0.92
C GLY A 74 11.24 6.76 -0.58
N GLU A 75 11.73 5.73 -1.27
CA GLU A 75 11.95 5.74 -2.72
C GLU A 75 11.06 4.71 -3.41
N TYR A 76 10.43 5.08 -4.52
CA TYR A 76 9.53 4.21 -5.27
C TYR A 76 10.24 2.96 -5.81
N SER A 77 11.47 3.11 -6.27
CA SER A 77 12.31 2.00 -6.72
C SER A 77 12.56 0.95 -5.63
N VAL A 78 12.73 1.40 -4.38
CA VAL A 78 12.90 0.53 -3.21
C VAL A 78 11.58 -0.17 -2.89
N LEU A 79 10.44 0.54 -2.93
CA LEU A 79 9.12 -0.07 -2.79
C LEU A 79 8.91 -1.19 -3.81
N GLN A 80 9.13 -0.92 -5.10
CA GLN A 80 8.96 -1.91 -6.18
C GLN A 80 9.86 -3.14 -6.00
N LYS A 81 11.15 -2.92 -5.67
CA LYS A 81 12.10 -4.00 -5.39
C LYS A 81 11.61 -4.88 -4.24
N ASN A 82 11.23 -4.28 -3.13
CA ASN A 82 10.82 -5.00 -1.92
C ASN A 82 9.45 -5.68 -2.12
N LEU A 83 8.54 -5.06 -2.87
CA LEU A 83 7.27 -5.68 -3.23
C LEU A 83 7.47 -6.95 -4.08
N LYS A 84 8.41 -6.92 -5.04
CA LYS A 84 8.78 -8.12 -5.81
C LYS A 84 9.28 -9.26 -4.92
N LEU A 85 10.03 -8.94 -3.85
CA LEU A 85 10.52 -9.93 -2.89
C LEU A 85 9.38 -10.56 -2.08
N ILE A 86 8.51 -9.76 -1.47
CA ILE A 86 7.43 -10.28 -0.63
C ILE A 86 6.34 -11.00 -1.43
N LYS A 87 6.17 -10.69 -2.71
CA LYS A 87 5.26 -11.43 -3.62
C LYS A 87 5.70 -12.88 -3.89
N GLN A 88 6.97 -13.22 -3.65
CA GLN A 88 7.45 -14.59 -3.76
C GLN A 88 7.08 -15.45 -2.55
N LEU A 89 6.56 -14.83 -1.50
CA LEU A 89 6.16 -15.50 -0.26
C LEU A 89 4.68 -15.89 -0.28
N PRO A 90 4.28 -16.99 0.39
CA PRO A 90 2.89 -17.41 0.48
C PRO A 90 2.09 -16.54 1.46
N HIS A 91 2.32 -15.25 1.45
CA HIS A 91 1.76 -14.30 2.40
C HIS A 91 0.68 -13.45 1.74
N LYS A 92 -0.28 -13.00 2.56
CA LYS A 92 -1.27 -12.03 2.11
C LYS A 92 -0.62 -10.66 1.96
N ILE A 93 -0.94 -9.96 0.86
CA ILE A 93 -0.52 -8.58 0.61
C ILE A 93 -1.77 -7.73 0.39
N THR A 94 -1.81 -6.57 1.04
CA THR A 94 -2.79 -5.52 0.80
C THR A 94 -2.06 -4.21 0.59
N ILE A 95 -2.40 -3.47 -0.44
CA ILE A 95 -1.95 -2.09 -0.65
C ILE A 95 -2.95 -1.17 0.03
N ASN A 96 -2.47 -0.45 1.03
CA ASN A 96 -3.26 0.50 1.81
C ASN A 96 -2.97 1.91 1.28
N MET A 97 -3.91 2.45 0.51
CA MET A 97 -3.80 3.76 -0.12
C MET A 97 -4.48 4.82 0.73
N THR A 98 -3.90 6.00 0.80
CA THR A 98 -4.51 7.17 1.45
C THR A 98 -4.71 8.26 0.40
N TRP A 99 -5.92 8.37 -0.13
CA TRP A 99 -6.24 9.33 -1.16
C TRP A 99 -6.29 10.74 -0.58
N ASN A 100 -5.40 11.57 -1.06
CA ASN A 100 -5.23 12.96 -0.63
C ASN A 100 -5.01 13.86 -1.85
N ILE A 101 -4.99 15.17 -1.62
CA ILE A 101 -4.87 16.16 -2.69
C ILE A 101 -3.56 16.01 -3.51
N LEU A 102 -2.47 15.53 -2.88
CA LEU A 102 -1.17 15.38 -3.54
C LEU A 102 -1.14 14.22 -4.54
N CYS A 103 -1.91 13.15 -4.29
CA CYS A 103 -2.00 12.00 -5.17
C CYS A 103 -3.31 11.94 -5.96
N ALA A 104 -4.19 12.94 -5.85
CA ALA A 104 -5.56 12.91 -6.40
C ALA A 104 -5.63 12.42 -7.85
N PHE A 105 -4.75 12.90 -8.73
CA PHE A 105 -4.73 12.54 -10.14
C PHE A 105 -3.79 11.36 -10.48
N ASN A 106 -2.89 11.00 -9.58
CA ASN A 106 -1.90 9.94 -9.84
C ASN A 106 -2.31 8.58 -9.27
N ILE A 107 -3.28 8.55 -8.36
CA ILE A 107 -3.68 7.30 -7.69
C ILE A 107 -4.18 6.24 -8.68
N LEU A 108 -4.82 6.65 -9.78
CA LEU A 108 -5.27 5.72 -10.82
C LEU A 108 -4.10 5.11 -11.58
N ASP A 109 -3.09 5.92 -11.88
CA ASP A 109 -1.88 5.46 -12.57
C ASP A 109 -1.07 4.53 -11.66
N PHE A 110 -1.06 4.81 -10.35
CA PHE A 110 -0.47 3.93 -9.34
C PHE A 110 -1.17 2.57 -9.26
N ILE A 111 -2.51 2.53 -9.26
CA ILE A 111 -3.28 1.27 -9.27
C ILE A 111 -2.94 0.46 -10.52
N ASP A 112 -2.90 1.11 -11.70
CA ASP A 112 -2.55 0.44 -12.95
C ASP A 112 -1.13 -0.14 -12.91
N ASP A 113 -0.15 0.63 -12.43
CA ASP A 113 1.23 0.17 -12.29
C ASP A 113 1.33 -1.04 -11.36
N MET A 114 0.64 -1.01 -10.22
CA MET A 114 0.61 -2.14 -9.29
C MET A 114 -0.05 -3.38 -9.89
N ILE A 115 -1.13 -3.23 -10.67
CA ILE A 115 -1.79 -4.34 -11.38
C ILE A 115 -0.88 -4.91 -12.47
N GLN A 116 -0.21 -4.07 -13.24
CA GLN A 116 0.78 -4.49 -14.25
C GLN A 116 1.96 -5.24 -13.59
N ASN A 117 2.32 -4.85 -12.39
CA ASN A 117 3.29 -5.55 -11.56
C ASN A 117 2.73 -6.83 -10.90
N GLY A 118 1.49 -7.25 -11.25
CA GLY A 118 0.89 -8.53 -10.89
C GLY A 118 0.23 -8.55 -9.51
N LEU A 119 -0.25 -7.42 -9.00
CA LEU A 119 -1.19 -7.37 -7.90
C LEU A 119 -2.62 -7.54 -8.41
N HIS A 120 -3.45 -8.20 -7.63
CA HIS A 120 -4.86 -8.38 -7.95
C HIS A 120 -5.69 -7.19 -7.41
N PRO A 121 -6.72 -6.71 -8.13
CA PRO A 121 -7.57 -5.59 -7.71
C PRO A 121 -8.13 -5.68 -6.28
N ASN A 122 -8.44 -6.86 -5.79
CA ASN A 122 -8.96 -7.06 -4.42
C ASN A 122 -7.89 -6.91 -3.31
N GLN A 123 -6.64 -6.62 -3.69
CA GLN A 123 -5.56 -6.34 -2.74
C GLN A 123 -5.43 -4.86 -2.39
N PHE A 124 -6.27 -3.99 -2.96
CA PHE A 124 -6.25 -2.56 -2.69
C PHE A 124 -7.31 -2.19 -1.66
N VAL A 125 -6.94 -1.33 -0.73
CA VAL A 125 -7.83 -0.68 0.22
C VAL A 125 -7.58 0.82 0.13
N MET A 126 -8.66 1.58 -0.08
CA MET A 126 -8.58 3.03 -0.17
C MET A 126 -9.15 3.68 1.09
N ASN A 127 -8.40 4.62 1.61
CA ASN A 127 -8.81 5.50 2.69
C ASN A 127 -8.78 6.94 2.17
N TYR A 128 -9.61 7.79 2.76
CA TYR A 128 -9.67 9.21 2.41
C TYR A 128 -9.10 10.04 3.56
N VAL A 129 -8.33 11.09 3.23
CA VAL A 129 -7.89 12.05 4.22
C VAL A 129 -9.07 12.97 4.55
N SER A 130 -9.50 12.92 5.82
CA SER A 130 -10.50 13.83 6.38
C SER A 130 -9.87 14.94 7.24
N ASP A 131 -8.73 14.64 7.85
CA ASP A 131 -7.96 15.55 8.69
C ASP A 131 -6.45 15.38 8.41
N PRO A 132 -5.71 16.47 8.18
CA PRO A 132 -6.16 17.85 8.09
C PRO A 132 -6.96 18.10 6.79
N ILE A 133 -8.04 18.87 6.90
CA ILE A 133 -9.00 19.09 5.81
C ILE A 133 -8.36 19.67 4.54
N PHE A 134 -7.27 20.43 4.65
CA PHE A 134 -6.57 21.00 3.49
C PHE A 134 -5.86 19.93 2.65
N GLN A 135 -5.68 18.71 3.17
CA GLN A 135 -5.17 17.57 2.39
C GLN A 135 -6.28 16.71 1.80
N SER A 136 -7.53 16.95 2.15
CA SER A 136 -8.67 16.21 1.60
C SER A 136 -8.89 16.55 0.13
N ILE A 137 -9.23 15.55 -0.67
CA ILE A 137 -9.64 15.73 -2.08
C ILE A 137 -10.90 16.59 -2.20
N SER A 138 -11.72 16.70 -1.14
CA SER A 138 -12.89 17.61 -1.11
C SER A 138 -12.52 19.08 -1.25
N ASN A 139 -11.26 19.44 -0.97
CA ASN A 139 -10.74 20.80 -1.13
C ASN A 139 -10.20 21.13 -2.53
N LEU A 140 -10.25 20.19 -3.46
CA LEU A 140 -9.98 20.51 -4.86
C LEU A 140 -10.96 21.57 -5.35
N SER A 141 -10.47 22.54 -6.14
CA SER A 141 -11.35 23.49 -6.82
C SER A 141 -12.37 22.78 -7.69
N GLU A 142 -13.49 23.43 -7.97
CA GLU A 142 -14.56 22.84 -8.79
C GLU A 142 -14.05 22.32 -10.14
N ASN A 143 -13.18 23.08 -10.79
CA ASN A 143 -12.59 22.67 -12.07
C ASN A 143 -11.74 21.41 -11.93
N LEU A 144 -10.85 21.36 -10.93
CA LEU A 144 -10.03 20.17 -10.68
C LEU A 144 -10.87 18.95 -10.31
N ARG A 145 -11.99 19.14 -9.57
CA ARG A 145 -12.91 18.03 -9.29
C ARG A 145 -13.57 17.50 -10.57
N LYS A 146 -14.03 18.38 -11.45
CA LYS A 146 -14.60 17.99 -12.74
C LYS A 146 -13.58 17.22 -13.59
N ASP A 147 -12.34 17.70 -13.63
CA ASP A 147 -11.26 17.03 -14.36
C ASP A 147 -10.96 15.65 -13.78
N LEU A 148 -10.91 15.53 -12.45
CA LEU A 148 -10.69 14.25 -11.77
C LEU A 148 -11.81 13.26 -12.06
N ILE A 149 -13.07 13.70 -11.97
CA ILE A 149 -14.26 12.89 -12.30
C ILE A 149 -14.18 12.42 -13.76
N SER A 150 -13.89 13.33 -14.69
CA SER A 150 -13.73 12.98 -16.11
C SER A 150 -12.63 11.92 -16.33
N LYS A 151 -11.49 12.05 -15.64
CA LYS A 151 -10.40 11.06 -15.70
C LYS A 151 -10.85 9.69 -15.18
N ILE A 152 -11.59 9.66 -14.07
CA ILE A 152 -12.14 8.42 -13.50
C ILE A 152 -13.13 7.78 -14.49
N GLU A 153 -14.04 8.54 -15.06
CA GLU A 153 -15.03 8.03 -16.03
C GLU A 153 -14.37 7.49 -17.31
N GLN A 154 -13.36 8.18 -17.83
CA GLN A 154 -12.57 7.68 -18.96
C GLN A 154 -11.89 6.34 -18.63
N LYS A 155 -11.31 6.23 -17.44
CA LYS A 155 -10.71 4.96 -16.98
C LYS A 155 -11.76 3.87 -16.85
N LYS A 156 -12.94 4.16 -16.29
CA LYS A 156 -14.06 3.20 -16.20
C LYS A 156 -14.46 2.66 -17.59
N LYS A 157 -14.54 3.51 -18.59
CA LYS A 157 -14.88 3.12 -19.97
C LYS A 157 -13.82 2.21 -20.61
N ASN A 158 -12.55 2.45 -20.33
CA ASN A 158 -11.43 1.70 -20.91
C ASN A 158 -11.19 0.34 -20.22
N ILE A 159 -11.78 0.14 -19.04
CA ILE A 159 -11.71 -1.12 -18.30
C ILE A 159 -12.87 -1.99 -18.76
N ASN A 160 -12.78 -2.57 -19.97
CA ASN A 160 -13.71 -3.55 -20.46
C ASN A 160 -13.95 -4.66 -19.43
N ASN A 161 -15.11 -4.62 -18.74
CA ASN A 161 -15.67 -5.68 -17.88
C ASN A 161 -14.75 -6.25 -16.78
N LYS A 162 -13.74 -5.57 -16.31
CA LYS A 162 -13.04 -5.99 -15.10
C LYS A 162 -13.79 -5.47 -13.88
N PHE A 163 -14.75 -6.23 -13.44
CA PHE A 163 -15.66 -6.08 -12.29
C PHE A 163 -15.06 -5.57 -10.97
N TYR A 164 -13.73 -5.42 -10.90
CA TYR A 164 -12.98 -5.23 -9.67
C TYR A 164 -12.66 -3.78 -9.33
N LEU A 165 -12.67 -2.90 -10.29
CA LEU A 165 -12.44 -1.48 -10.04
C LEU A 165 -13.70 -0.73 -9.57
N TYR A 166 -14.88 -1.32 -9.76
CA TYR A 166 -16.14 -0.73 -9.31
C TYR A 166 -16.17 -0.46 -7.80
N LYS A 167 -15.63 -1.36 -6.97
CA LYS A 167 -15.60 -1.15 -5.51
C LYS A 167 -14.70 0.01 -5.06
N VAL A 168 -13.73 0.40 -5.87
CA VAL A 168 -12.84 1.54 -5.56
C VAL A 168 -13.47 2.87 -5.97
N TYR A 169 -14.50 2.85 -6.83
CA TYR A 169 -15.08 4.06 -7.43
C TYR A 169 -16.54 4.34 -7.04
N GLU A 170 -17.19 3.47 -6.26
CA GLU A 170 -18.58 3.64 -5.81
C GLU A 170 -18.70 4.21 -4.38
N GLU A 171 -17.62 4.27 -3.61
CA GLU A 171 -17.54 4.92 -2.29
C GLU A 171 -16.95 6.35 -2.44
#